data_07910bff6e4abec2789574f935f636bc
#
_entry.id   07910bff6e4abec2789574f935f636bc
#
_cell.length_a   1.000
_cell.length_b   1.000
_cell.length_c   1.000
_cell.angle_alpha   90.00
_cell.angle_beta   90.00
_cell.angle_gamma   90.00
#
_symmetry.space_group_name_H-M   'P 1'
#
loop_
_entity.id
_entity.type
_entity.pdbx_description
1 polymer ?
#
loop_
_entity_poly.entity_id
_entity_poly.type
_entity_poly.pdbx_seq_one_letter_code
_entity_poly.pdbx_strand_id
1 'polypeptide(L)'
;MTISKGNKHTESSDPHWIEWVTGAICTLLVAAMLSWIAHDIYRYQPEDARFEIAVTSVEEQSGQYRVKFDIRNLSMTTAAQVQVRGDLQQDGTMQESADVTFDYVASESKDAGTLFFRNDPRRGTLNLNVSGYTEP
;
A
#
# COMPACT_ATOMS: atom_id res chain seq x y z
N MET A 1 8.53 52.26 -57.64
CA MET A 1 7.20 51.84 -57.16
C MET A 1 7.11 50.32 -57.21
N THR A 2 7.31 49.69 -56.03
CA THR A 2 7.27 48.24 -55.93
C THR A 2 5.90 47.85 -55.40
N ILE A 3 5.11 47.19 -56.23
CA ILE A 3 3.77 46.70 -55.87
C ILE A 3 3.95 45.38 -55.14
N SER A 4 3.76 45.36 -53.80
CA SER A 4 3.71 44.18 -53.00
C SER A 4 2.35 43.46 -53.29
N LYS A 5 2.39 42.29 -53.94
CA LYS A 5 1.26 41.44 -54.16
C LYS A 5 1.01 40.63 -52.89
N GLY A 6 0.09 41.08 -52.05
CA GLY A 6 -0.30 40.37 -50.85
C GLY A 6 -0.96 39.03 -51.18
N ASN A 7 -0.27 37.97 -50.88
CA ASN A 7 -0.84 36.62 -50.89
C ASN A 7 -1.82 36.53 -49.70
N LYS A 8 -3.12 36.73 -50.00
CA LYS A 8 -4.16 36.35 -49.07
C LYS A 8 -4.27 34.81 -49.09
N HIS A 9 -3.62 34.18 -48.15
CA HIS A 9 -4.00 32.80 -47.79
C HIS A 9 -5.39 32.87 -47.18
N THR A 10 -6.41 32.56 -47.99
CA THR A 10 -7.75 32.30 -47.52
C THR A 10 -7.69 30.93 -46.85
N GLU A 11 -7.56 30.90 -45.55
CA GLU A 11 -7.80 29.67 -44.78
C GLU A 11 -9.26 29.29 -45.03
N SER A 12 -9.48 28.09 -45.50
CA SER A 12 -10.79 27.49 -45.67
C SER A 12 -11.42 27.40 -44.30
N SER A 13 -12.44 28.17 -43.99
CA SER A 13 -13.05 28.21 -42.65
C SER A 13 -14.01 27.05 -42.39
N ASP A 14 -14.16 26.15 -43.35
CA ASP A 14 -14.96 24.93 -43.18
C ASP A 14 -14.09 23.77 -42.73
N PRO A 15 -14.32 23.27 -41.48
CA PRO A 15 -13.55 22.17 -40.97
C PRO A 15 -13.73 20.95 -41.84
N HIS A 16 -12.60 20.36 -42.29
CA HIS A 16 -12.62 19.20 -43.17
C HIS A 16 -13.26 18.02 -42.40
N TRP A 17 -14.07 17.19 -43.08
CA TRP A 17 -14.75 16.06 -42.46
C TRP A 17 -13.81 15.12 -41.69
N ILE A 18 -12.52 15.07 -42.09
CA ILE A 18 -11.46 14.33 -41.37
C ILE A 18 -11.24 14.86 -39.99
N GLU A 19 -11.31 16.19 -39.76
CA GLU A 19 -11.15 16.81 -38.42
C GLU A 19 -12.28 16.38 -37.51
N TRP A 20 -13.50 16.31 -38.03
CA TRP A 20 -14.67 15.84 -37.28
C TRP A 20 -14.55 14.36 -36.90
N VAL A 21 -14.09 13.50 -37.85
CA VAL A 21 -13.86 12.08 -37.60
C VAL A 21 -12.76 11.87 -36.58
N THR A 22 -11.64 12.59 -36.72
CA THR A 22 -10.53 12.52 -35.75
C THR A 22 -10.97 12.98 -34.38
N GLY A 23 -11.70 14.10 -34.28
CA GLY A 23 -12.26 14.61 -33.03
C GLY A 23 -13.22 13.61 -32.37
N ALA A 24 -14.09 12.98 -33.15
CA ALA A 24 -15.00 11.95 -32.64
C ALA A 24 -14.26 10.73 -32.10
N ILE A 25 -13.25 10.24 -32.83
CA ILE A 25 -12.41 9.11 -32.36
C ILE A 25 -11.67 9.47 -31.08
N CYS A 26 -11.02 10.63 -31.02
CA CYS A 26 -10.34 11.07 -29.80
C CYS A 26 -11.29 11.20 -28.60
N THR A 27 -12.47 11.77 -28.82
CA THR A 27 -13.49 11.90 -27.79
C THR A 27 -13.95 10.53 -27.28
N LEU A 28 -14.17 9.56 -28.18
CA LEU A 28 -14.55 8.19 -27.84
C LEU A 28 -13.45 7.49 -27.00
N LEU A 29 -12.20 7.65 -27.39
CA LEU A 29 -11.07 7.06 -26.65
C LEU A 29 -10.95 7.67 -25.25
N VAL A 30 -11.06 8.98 -25.11
CA VAL A 30 -11.03 9.65 -23.81
C VAL A 30 -12.22 9.22 -22.94
N ALA A 31 -13.43 9.17 -23.52
CA ALA A 31 -14.62 8.73 -22.80
C ALA A 31 -14.51 7.25 -22.36
N ALA A 32 -13.95 6.38 -23.20
CA ALA A 32 -13.71 4.99 -22.84
C ALA A 32 -12.69 4.86 -21.68
N MET A 33 -11.61 5.64 -21.72
CA MET A 33 -10.60 5.65 -20.68
C MET A 33 -11.17 6.18 -19.35
N LEU A 34 -11.92 7.28 -19.37
CA LEU A 34 -12.57 7.83 -18.19
C LEU A 34 -13.61 6.86 -17.60
N SER A 35 -14.37 6.17 -18.47
CA SER A 35 -15.36 5.17 -18.04
C SER A 35 -14.68 3.98 -17.38
N TRP A 36 -13.53 3.55 -17.91
CA TRP A 36 -12.73 2.47 -17.31
C TRP A 36 -12.23 2.86 -15.93
N ILE A 37 -11.64 4.05 -15.80
CA ILE A 37 -11.14 4.56 -14.51
C ILE A 37 -12.28 4.71 -13.49
N ALA A 38 -13.42 5.28 -13.91
CA ALA A 38 -14.58 5.43 -13.04
C ALA A 38 -15.14 4.07 -12.58
N HIS A 39 -15.15 3.08 -13.48
CA HIS A 39 -15.56 1.71 -13.14
C HIS A 39 -14.61 1.06 -12.14
N ASP A 40 -13.31 1.26 -12.31
CA ASP A 40 -12.28 0.73 -11.41
C ASP A 40 -12.39 1.35 -10.02
N ILE A 41 -12.56 2.68 -9.94
CA ILE A 41 -12.80 3.39 -8.68
C ILE A 41 -14.09 2.91 -7.99
N TYR A 42 -15.16 2.69 -8.75
CA TYR A 42 -16.43 2.21 -8.18
C TYR A 42 -16.34 0.79 -7.63
N ARG A 43 -15.48 -0.06 -8.23
CA ARG A 43 -15.21 -1.41 -7.76
C ARG A 43 -14.17 -1.48 -6.66
N TYR A 44 -13.41 -0.40 -6.46
CA TYR A 44 -12.42 -0.33 -5.41
C TYR A 44 -13.10 -0.40 -4.05
N GLN A 45 -13.09 -1.57 -3.45
CA GLN A 45 -13.38 -1.74 -2.03
C GLN A 45 -12.03 -1.71 -1.32
N PRO A 46 -11.80 -0.74 -0.43
CA PRO A 46 -10.62 -0.79 0.42
C PRO A 46 -10.67 -2.09 1.21
N GLU A 47 -9.84 -3.06 0.85
CA GLU A 47 -9.64 -4.23 1.70
C GLU A 47 -8.84 -3.78 2.91
N ASP A 48 -9.39 -4.00 4.09
CA ASP A 48 -8.64 -3.84 5.34
C ASP A 48 -7.31 -4.58 5.23
N ALA A 49 -6.23 -3.92 5.64
CA ALA A 49 -4.91 -4.54 5.59
C ALA A 49 -4.91 -5.83 6.42
N ARG A 50 -4.57 -6.95 5.77
CA ARG A 50 -4.44 -8.26 6.41
C ARG A 50 -2.98 -8.59 6.60
N PHE A 51 -2.62 -8.88 7.83
CA PHE A 51 -1.24 -9.21 8.18
C PHE A 51 -1.13 -10.65 8.66
N GLU A 52 -0.06 -11.29 8.23
CA GLU A 52 0.40 -12.58 8.77
C GLU A 52 1.71 -12.34 9.50
N ILE A 53 1.79 -12.83 10.74
CA ILE A 53 2.99 -12.69 11.56
C ILE A 53 3.50 -14.10 11.91
N ALA A 54 4.80 -14.33 11.68
CA ALA A 54 5.44 -15.60 11.98
C ALA A 54 6.72 -15.36 12.79
N VAL A 55 6.82 -16.00 13.96
CA VAL A 55 8.06 -16.00 14.74
C VAL A 55 9.12 -16.81 14.02
N THR A 56 10.27 -16.20 13.76
CA THR A 56 11.40 -16.84 13.06
C THR A 56 12.41 -17.43 14.01
N SER A 57 12.77 -16.72 15.07
CA SER A 57 13.72 -17.22 16.10
C SER A 57 13.52 -16.53 17.44
N VAL A 58 13.91 -17.25 18.50
CA VAL A 58 14.00 -16.73 19.87
C VAL A 58 15.43 -16.97 20.35
N GLU A 59 16.17 -15.90 20.60
CA GLU A 59 17.57 -15.93 21.02
C GLU A 59 17.70 -15.24 22.37
N GLU A 60 18.49 -15.85 23.26
CA GLU A 60 18.86 -15.20 24.52
C GLU A 60 20.13 -14.38 24.31
N GLN A 61 20.10 -13.12 24.71
CA GLN A 61 21.23 -12.20 24.61
C GLN A 61 21.29 -11.30 25.83
N SER A 62 22.37 -11.40 26.59
CA SER A 62 22.64 -10.52 27.75
C SER A 62 21.52 -10.47 28.80
N GLY A 63 20.85 -11.60 29.07
CA GLY A 63 19.76 -11.67 30.04
C GLY A 63 18.41 -11.16 29.52
N GLN A 64 18.29 -10.92 28.23
CA GLN A 64 17.02 -10.61 27.54
C GLN A 64 16.79 -11.62 26.42
N TYR A 65 15.55 -11.81 26.09
CA TYR A 65 15.13 -12.68 24.97
C TYR A 65 14.75 -11.83 23.79
N ARG A 66 15.47 -12.05 22.68
CA ARG A 66 15.20 -11.41 21.41
C ARG A 66 14.35 -12.33 20.56
N VAL A 67 13.15 -11.90 20.27
CA VAL A 67 12.20 -12.58 19.38
C VAL A 67 12.24 -11.93 18.02
N LYS A 68 12.73 -12.64 17.01
CA LYS A 68 12.66 -12.21 15.62
C LYS A 68 11.39 -12.76 14.98
N PHE A 69 10.71 -11.93 14.22
CA PHE A 69 9.52 -12.32 13.50
C PHE A 69 9.46 -11.66 12.14
N ASP A 70 8.70 -12.25 11.26
CA ASP A 70 8.36 -11.71 9.96
C ASP A 70 6.91 -11.24 10.00
N ILE A 71 6.65 -10.08 9.41
CA ILE A 71 5.30 -9.58 9.13
C ILE A 71 5.10 -9.55 7.62
N ARG A 72 4.01 -10.11 7.15
CA ARG A 72 3.61 -10.09 5.75
C ARG A 72 2.29 -9.36 5.59
N ASN A 73 2.26 -8.37 4.72
CA ASN A 73 1.03 -7.74 4.29
C ASN A 73 0.42 -8.56 3.13
N LEU A 74 -0.77 -9.10 3.34
CA LEU A 74 -1.48 -9.92 2.35
C LEU A 74 -2.45 -9.08 1.51
N SER A 75 -2.59 -7.79 1.80
CA SER A 75 -3.50 -6.90 1.08
C SER A 75 -2.80 -6.18 -0.07
N MET A 76 -3.59 -5.65 -0.99
CA MET A 76 -3.11 -4.82 -2.11
C MET A 76 -2.84 -3.36 -1.70
N THR A 77 -3.09 -3.00 -0.43
CA THR A 77 -2.87 -1.65 0.10
C THR A 77 -1.63 -1.61 0.97
N THR A 78 -0.87 -0.52 0.86
CA THR A 78 0.24 -0.24 1.78
C THR A 78 -0.33 0.21 3.12
N ALA A 79 0.21 -0.29 4.22
CA ALA A 79 -0.12 0.16 5.56
C ALA A 79 1.02 1.00 6.13
N ALA A 80 0.67 2.09 6.82
CA ALA A 80 1.61 2.95 7.52
C ALA A 80 1.44 2.82 9.04
N GLN A 81 2.49 3.13 9.80
CA GLN A 81 2.49 3.09 11.27
C GLN A 81 1.96 1.77 11.84
N VAL A 82 2.40 0.66 11.25
CA VAL A 82 1.94 -0.68 11.64
C VAL A 82 2.54 -1.05 13.00
N GLN A 83 1.72 -1.08 14.03
CA GLN A 83 2.14 -1.44 15.37
C GLN A 83 1.92 -2.92 15.62
N VAL A 84 3.00 -3.66 15.87
CA VAL A 84 2.97 -5.07 16.26
C VAL A 84 3.20 -5.17 17.75
N ARG A 85 2.29 -5.85 18.42
CA ARG A 85 2.36 -6.16 19.85
C ARG A 85 2.60 -7.65 20.05
N GLY A 86 3.53 -7.95 20.94
CA GLY A 86 3.77 -9.31 21.43
C GLY A 86 3.38 -9.41 22.91
N ASP A 87 2.44 -10.29 23.20
CA ASP A 87 1.95 -10.56 24.56
C ASP A 87 2.44 -11.93 25.01
N LEU A 88 3.24 -11.95 26.07
CA LEU A 88 3.73 -13.18 26.71
C LEU A 88 2.81 -13.54 27.87
N GLN A 89 2.20 -14.70 27.80
CA GLN A 89 1.35 -15.27 28.83
C GLN A 89 1.99 -16.53 29.42
N GLN A 90 1.95 -16.65 30.72
CA GLN A 90 2.33 -17.85 31.46
C GLN A 90 1.21 -18.25 32.43
N ASP A 91 0.82 -19.49 32.41
CA ASP A 91 -0.28 -20.03 33.24
C ASP A 91 -1.58 -19.23 33.11
N GLY A 92 -1.88 -18.74 31.90
CA GLY A 92 -3.06 -17.92 31.61
C GLY A 92 -3.00 -16.46 32.09
N THR A 93 -1.88 -16.04 32.67
CA THR A 93 -1.67 -14.67 33.17
C THR A 93 -0.68 -13.94 32.27
N MET A 94 -1.03 -12.71 31.89
CA MET A 94 -0.13 -11.83 31.14
C MET A 94 1.10 -11.47 32.00
N GLN A 95 2.28 -11.82 31.53
CA GLN A 95 3.55 -11.57 32.21
C GLN A 95 4.25 -10.33 31.66
N GLU A 96 4.28 -10.19 30.35
CA GLU A 96 5.02 -9.14 29.68
C GLU A 96 4.41 -8.83 28.32
N SER A 97 4.50 -7.57 27.89
CA SER A 97 4.09 -7.11 26.58
C SER A 97 5.19 -6.24 25.98
N ALA A 98 5.44 -6.38 24.69
CA ALA A 98 6.41 -5.58 23.96
C ALA A 98 5.80 -5.14 22.63
N ASP A 99 6.16 -3.92 22.19
CA ASP A 99 5.63 -3.33 20.95
C ASP A 99 6.77 -2.92 20.03
N VAL A 100 6.52 -2.98 18.72
CA VAL A 100 7.37 -2.38 17.69
C VAL A 100 6.48 -1.77 16.62
N THR A 101 6.90 -0.62 16.07
CA THR A 101 6.16 0.06 15.00
C THR A 101 7.00 0.06 13.73
N PHE A 102 6.39 -0.36 12.63
CA PHE A 102 6.92 -0.22 11.28
C PHE A 102 6.36 1.04 10.67
N ASP A 103 7.21 1.87 10.09
CA ASP A 103 6.76 3.10 9.42
C ASP A 103 5.85 2.77 8.24
N TYR A 104 6.22 1.76 7.45
CA TYR A 104 5.44 1.25 6.32
C TYR A 104 5.64 -0.26 6.18
N VAL A 105 4.54 -0.94 5.81
CA VAL A 105 4.58 -2.31 5.29
C VAL A 105 3.88 -2.28 3.93
N ALA A 106 4.66 -2.40 2.86
CA ALA A 106 4.13 -2.28 1.50
C ALA A 106 3.13 -3.39 1.16
N SER A 107 2.27 -3.15 0.17
CA SER A 107 1.34 -4.16 -0.32
C SER A 107 2.07 -5.42 -0.77
N GLU A 108 1.51 -6.59 -0.48
CA GLU A 108 2.03 -7.92 -0.86
C GLU A 108 3.50 -8.16 -0.47
N SER A 109 4.02 -7.40 0.51
CA SER A 109 5.42 -7.47 0.93
C SER A 109 5.59 -8.17 2.28
N LYS A 110 6.84 -8.50 2.55
CA LYS A 110 7.29 -9.08 3.81
C LYS A 110 8.35 -8.18 4.42
N ASP A 111 8.24 -7.95 5.72
CA ASP A 111 9.21 -7.21 6.51
C ASP A 111 9.59 -8.00 7.76
N ALA A 112 10.70 -7.65 8.41
CA ALA A 112 11.20 -8.34 9.59
C ALA A 112 11.28 -7.40 10.78
N GLY A 113 10.82 -7.89 11.93
CA GLY A 113 10.85 -7.16 13.19
C GLY A 113 11.51 -7.92 14.31
N THR A 114 11.76 -7.21 15.40
CA THR A 114 12.34 -7.80 16.62
C THR A 114 11.65 -7.22 17.83
N LEU A 115 11.25 -8.09 18.75
CA LEU A 115 10.74 -7.74 20.06
C LEU A 115 11.71 -8.23 21.14
N PHE A 116 11.78 -7.52 22.26
CA PHE A 116 12.64 -7.86 23.39
C PHE A 116 11.78 -8.13 24.61
N PHE A 117 12.06 -9.28 25.26
CA PHE A 117 11.39 -9.71 26.49
C PHE A 117 12.43 -9.96 27.57
N ARG A 118 12.04 -9.76 28.84
CA ARG A 118 12.84 -10.13 30.00
C ARG A 118 12.60 -11.57 30.40
N ASN A 119 11.37 -12.04 30.21
CA ASN A 119 10.98 -13.41 30.52
C ASN A 119 11.15 -14.30 29.30
N ASP A 120 11.48 -15.59 29.52
CA ASP A 120 11.70 -16.55 28.44
C ASP A 120 10.38 -16.86 27.70
N PRO A 121 10.23 -16.43 26.44
CA PRO A 121 9.00 -16.67 25.66
C PRO A 121 8.72 -18.15 25.40
N ARG A 122 9.74 -19.01 25.52
CA ARG A 122 9.60 -20.47 25.31
C ARG A 122 8.93 -21.18 26.50
N ARG A 123 8.83 -20.49 27.65
CA ARG A 123 8.20 -21.04 28.88
C ARG A 123 6.72 -20.66 28.98
N GLY A 124 6.20 -19.89 28.05
CA GLY A 124 4.82 -19.46 28.01
C GLY A 124 4.23 -19.49 26.60
N THR A 125 3.11 -18.84 26.44
CA THR A 125 2.47 -18.63 25.15
C THR A 125 2.75 -17.21 24.70
N LEU A 126 3.46 -17.06 23.58
CA LEU A 126 3.72 -15.77 22.94
C LEU A 126 2.72 -15.55 21.81
N ASN A 127 1.90 -14.52 21.92
CA ASN A 127 0.95 -14.08 20.91
C ASN A 127 1.44 -12.79 20.28
N LEU A 128 1.65 -12.79 18.96
CA LEU A 128 1.95 -11.60 18.18
C LEU A 128 0.74 -11.20 17.36
N ASN A 129 0.38 -9.94 17.42
CA ASN A 129 -0.74 -9.38 16.65
C ASN A 129 -0.45 -7.94 16.23
N VAL A 130 -1.09 -7.50 15.16
CA VAL A 130 -1.13 -6.09 14.79
C VAL A 130 -2.16 -5.41 15.67
N SER A 131 -1.73 -4.44 16.49
CA SER A 131 -2.60 -3.69 17.39
C SER A 131 -3.21 -2.45 16.73
N GLY A 132 -2.62 -1.98 15.63
CA GLY A 132 -3.13 -0.84 14.87
C GLY A 132 -2.25 -0.53 13.66
N TYR A 133 -2.84 0.16 12.69
CA TYR A 133 -2.16 0.71 11.51
C TYR A 133 -2.95 1.91 11.00
N THR A 134 -2.36 2.69 10.10
CA THR A 134 -3.00 3.77 9.35
C THR A 134 -2.88 3.51 7.85
N GLU A 135 -3.83 4.02 7.09
CA GLU A 135 -3.69 4.11 5.63
C GLU A 135 -2.83 5.34 5.30
N PRO A 136 -1.86 5.23 4.36
CA PRO A 136 -1.00 6.33 3.98
C PRO A 136 -1.72 7.45 3.21
#